data_fcd1de1f244df64e2f59c34949c948d1
#
_entry.id   fcd1de1f244df64e2f59c34949c948d1
#
_cell.length_a   1.000
_cell.length_b   1.000
_cell.length_c   1.000
_cell.angle_alpha   90.00
_cell.angle_beta   90.00
_cell.angle_gamma   90.00
#
_symmetry.space_group_name_H-M   'P 1'
#
loop_
_entity.id
_entity.type
_entity.pdbx_description
1 polymer ?
#
loop_
_entity_poly.entity_id
_entity_poly.type
_entity_poly.pdbx_seq_one_letter_code
_entity_poly.pdbx_strand_id
1 'polypeptide(L)' 'VSVYDNVHLEEDVFCGPSMVFTNVYNPRSGIERKDEYKDTKVQKGATLGANSTIICGVTIGQFSFIGAGAVINX' A
#
# COMPACT_ATOMS: atom_id res chain seq x y z
N VAL A 1 4.27 -6.45 -9.17
CA VAL A 1 3.50 -5.78 -8.12
C VAL A 1 2.03 -5.88 -8.45
N SER A 2 1.25 -6.33 -7.49
CA SER A 2 -0.19 -6.42 -7.66
C SER A 2 -0.84 -5.17 -7.07
N VAL A 3 -1.71 -4.54 -7.84
CA VAL A 3 -2.42 -3.36 -7.39
C VAL A 3 -3.91 -3.72 -7.33
N TYR A 4 -4.44 -3.73 -6.13
CA TYR A 4 -5.82 -4.10 -5.92
C TYR A 4 -6.76 -2.95 -6.24
N ASP A 5 -8.05 -3.27 -6.37
CA ASP A 5 -9.03 -2.25 -6.73
C ASP A 5 -9.11 -1.10 -5.73
N ASN A 6 -8.81 -1.38 -4.47
CA ASN A 6 -8.87 -0.34 -3.45
C ASN A 6 -7.56 0.42 -3.28
N VAL A 7 -6.59 0.21 -4.15
CA VAL A 7 -5.33 0.94 -4.11
C VAL A 7 -5.35 2.01 -5.19
N HIS A 8 -5.11 3.25 -4.80
CA HIS A 8 -5.17 4.39 -5.71
C HIS A 8 -3.78 5.01 -5.81
N LEU A 9 -3.17 4.90 -6.96
CA LEU A 9 -1.84 5.46 -7.20
C LEU A 9 -1.98 6.70 -8.06
N GLU A 10 -1.49 7.82 -7.54
CA GLU A 10 -1.48 9.04 -8.33
C GLU A 10 -0.31 9.02 -9.30
N GLU A 11 -0.20 10.08 -10.09
CA GLU A 11 0.82 10.09 -11.14
C GLU A 11 2.22 10.10 -10.55
N ASP A 12 3.15 9.55 -11.31
CA ASP A 12 4.58 9.56 -10.97
C ASP A 12 4.91 8.76 -9.70
N VAL A 13 4.07 7.82 -9.31
CA VAL A 13 4.39 6.94 -8.19
C VAL A 13 5.31 5.83 -8.70
N PHE A 14 6.40 5.59 -8.00
CA PHE A 14 7.32 4.52 -8.32
C PHE A 14 7.16 3.37 -7.34
N CYS A 15 6.89 2.20 -7.87
CA CYS A 15 6.77 0.99 -7.04
C CYS A 15 8.00 0.13 -7.26
N GLY A 16 8.81 -0.03 -6.23
CA GLY A 16 10.01 -0.84 -6.33
C GLY A 16 9.69 -2.31 -6.53
N PRO A 17 10.68 -3.08 -6.95
CA PRO A 17 10.45 -4.50 -7.19
C PRO A 17 10.07 -5.24 -5.91
N SER A 18 9.15 -6.17 -6.03
CA SER A 18 8.72 -7.04 -4.93
C SER A 18 8.06 -6.30 -3.77
N MET A 19 7.66 -5.05 -3.96
CA MET A 19 6.87 -4.39 -2.93
C MET A 19 5.45 -4.94 -3.00
N VAL A 20 4.72 -4.83 -1.89
CA VAL A 20 3.44 -5.48 -1.74
C VAL A 20 2.43 -4.49 -1.17
N PHE A 21 1.24 -4.43 -1.77
CA PHE A 21 0.06 -3.83 -1.15
C PHE A 21 -0.80 -4.93 -0.58
N THR A 22 -1.34 -4.73 0.61
CA THR A 22 -2.34 -5.66 1.12
C THR A 22 -3.73 -5.07 0.92
N ASN A 23 -4.73 -5.91 0.89
CA ASN A 23 -6.08 -5.41 0.71
C ASN A 23 -7.04 -5.84 1.81
N VAL A 24 -6.53 -6.47 2.87
CA VAL A 24 -7.34 -6.85 4.02
C VAL A 24 -6.68 -6.29 5.26
N TYR A 25 -7.41 -5.47 5.99
CA TYR A 25 -6.82 -4.79 7.13
C TYR A 25 -6.37 -5.77 8.22
N ASN A 26 -7.14 -6.81 8.47
CA ASN A 26 -6.79 -7.76 9.52
C ASN A 26 -6.79 -9.18 8.96
N PRO A 27 -5.71 -9.57 8.30
CA PRO A 27 -5.70 -10.88 7.63
C PRO A 27 -5.72 -12.07 8.59
N ARG A 28 -5.49 -11.84 9.87
CA ARG A 28 -5.43 -12.93 10.84
C ARG A 28 -6.79 -13.32 11.38
N SER A 29 -7.80 -12.56 11.07
CA SER A 29 -9.11 -12.79 11.69
C SER A 29 -9.72 -14.12 11.29
N GLY A 30 -9.42 -14.61 10.11
CA GLY A 30 -10.07 -15.80 9.61
C GLY A 30 -11.50 -15.59 9.21
N ILE A 31 -12.00 -14.40 9.35
CA ILE A 31 -13.37 -14.04 8.98
C ILE A 31 -13.31 -13.14 7.80
N GLU A 32 -14.12 -13.43 6.79
CA GLU A 32 -14.15 -12.60 5.63
C GLU A 32 -14.75 -11.25 5.96
N ARG A 33 -14.02 -10.20 5.62
CA ARG A 33 -14.41 -8.85 5.99
C ARG A 33 -14.36 -7.93 4.80
N LYS A 34 -15.14 -8.25 3.79
CA LYS A 34 -15.09 -7.48 2.55
C LYS A 34 -15.47 -6.02 2.76
N ASP A 35 -16.40 -5.78 3.66
CA ASP A 35 -16.82 -4.40 3.92
C ASP A 35 -15.80 -3.63 4.73
N GLU A 36 -14.73 -4.30 5.17
CA GLU A 36 -13.66 -3.62 5.90
C GLU A 36 -12.45 -3.33 5.05
N TYR A 37 -12.51 -3.62 3.77
CA TYR A 37 -11.42 -3.22 2.88
C TYR A 37 -11.30 -1.71 2.90
N LYS A 38 -10.11 -1.22 3.16
CA LYS A 38 -9.88 0.21 3.23
C LYS A 38 -9.08 0.66 2.03
N ASP A 39 -9.41 1.84 1.55
CA ASP A 39 -8.68 2.39 0.41
C ASP A 39 -7.28 2.77 0.83
N THR A 40 -6.34 2.44 -0.02
CA THR A 40 -4.94 2.84 0.13
C THR A 40 -4.66 3.89 -0.92
N LYS A 41 -4.10 5.01 -0.51
CA LYS A 41 -3.83 6.11 -1.43
C LYS A 41 -2.35 6.42 -1.41
N VAL A 42 -1.75 6.47 -2.60
CA VAL A 42 -0.35 6.83 -2.73
C VAL A 42 -0.31 8.09 -3.60
N GLN A 43 0.10 9.17 -2.99
CA GLN A 43 -0.01 10.47 -3.64
C GLN A 43 1.17 10.71 -4.57
N LYS A 44 1.00 11.74 -5.40
CA LYS A 44 1.88 12.03 -6.51
C LYS A 44 3.35 12.02 -6.11
N GLY A 45 4.17 11.35 -6.92
CA GLY A 45 5.61 11.42 -6.78
C GLY A 45 6.20 10.57 -5.67
N ALA A 46 5.39 9.79 -4.96
CA ALA A 46 5.92 8.95 -3.90
C ALA A 46 6.75 7.81 -4.47
N THR A 47 7.76 7.40 -3.73
CA THR A 47 8.61 6.26 -4.10
C THR A 47 8.43 5.17 -3.05
N LEU A 48 8.04 3.98 -3.49
CA LEU A 48 7.86 2.84 -2.60
C LEU A 48 9.02 1.89 -2.81
N GLY A 49 9.83 1.71 -1.79
CA GLY A 49 11.06 0.96 -1.92
C GLY A 49 10.84 -0.52 -2.19
N ALA A 50 11.89 -1.17 -2.68
CA ALA A 50 11.83 -2.59 -2.98
C ALA A 50 11.50 -3.39 -1.72
N ASN A 51 10.67 -4.40 -1.87
CA ASN A 51 10.27 -5.31 -0.78
C ASN A 51 9.54 -4.60 0.36
N SER A 52 9.06 -3.39 0.16
CA SER A 52 8.26 -2.74 1.20
C SER A 52 6.86 -3.34 1.20
N THR A 53 6.19 -3.23 2.32
CA THR A 53 4.82 -3.73 2.48
C THR A 53 3.94 -2.59 2.93
N ILE A 54 2.90 -2.32 2.17
CA ILE A 54 1.97 -1.23 2.48
C ILE A 54 0.65 -1.86 2.91
N ILE A 55 0.33 -1.70 4.18
CA ILE A 55 -0.91 -2.25 4.73
C ILE A 55 -2.06 -1.36 4.24
N CYS A 56 -3.16 -1.97 3.87
CA CYS A 56 -4.29 -1.22 3.33
C CYS A 56 -4.80 -0.18 4.33
N GLY A 57 -5.37 0.87 3.81
CA GLY A 57 -5.95 1.92 4.63
C GLY A 57 -5.03 3.08 4.93
N VAL A 58 -3.79 3.07 4.43
CA VAL A 58 -2.88 4.17 4.69
C VAL A 58 -2.88 5.15 3.53
N THR A 59 -2.47 6.38 3.81
CA THR A 59 -2.22 7.38 2.78
C THR A 59 -0.75 7.71 2.79
N ILE A 60 -0.10 7.51 1.65
CA ILE A 60 1.31 7.85 1.48
C ILE A 60 1.35 9.25 0.87
N GLY A 61 1.96 10.20 1.57
CA GLY A 61 1.94 11.58 1.14
C GLY A 61 2.76 11.84 -0.11
N GLN A 62 2.54 13.02 -0.67
CA GLN A 62 3.23 13.41 -1.91
C GLN A 62 4.74 13.38 -1.69
N PHE A 63 5.45 12.85 -2.68
CA PHE A 63 6.91 12.84 -2.71
C PHE A 63 7.55 12.12 -1.53
N SER A 64 6.79 11.27 -0.84
CA SER A 64 7.35 10.47 0.24
C SER A 64 8.31 9.43 -0.30
N PHE A 65 9.27 9.05 0.50
CA PHE A 65 10.22 8.01 0.13
C PHE A 65 10.14 6.91 1.19
N ILE A 66 9.71 5.74 0.75
CA ILE A 66 9.58 4.59 1.65
C ILE A 66 10.81 3.71 1.45
N GLY A 67 11.55 3.49 2.50
CA GLY A 67 12.78 2.71 2.41
C GLY A 67 12.52 1.26 2.04
N ALA A 68 13.53 0.63 1.46
CA ALA A 68 13.42 -0.78 1.10
C ALA A 68 13.15 -1.63 2.33
N GLY A 69 12.24 -2.57 2.19
CA GLY A 69 11.91 -3.49 3.28
C GLY A 69 11.02 -2.92 4.37
N ALA A 70 10.62 -1.66 4.26
CA ALA A 70 9.78 -1.04 5.30
C ALA A 70 8.38 -1.64 5.28
N VAL A 71 7.74 -1.64 6.46
CA VAL A 71 6.34 -2.01 6.59
C VAL A 71 5.57 -0.78 7.06
N ILE A 72 4.61 -0.34 6.25
CA ILE A 72 3.82 0.86 6.55
C ILE A 72 2.42 0.42 6.94
N ASN A 73 2.00 0.83 8.17
CA ASN A 73 0.67 0.49 8.65
C ASN A 73 0.04 1.69 9.34
N UNK A 74 -0.86 1.30 9.40
CA UNK A 74 -1.59 2.29 9.83
C UNK A 74 -1.82 2.74 10.79
#